data_5b92ad0e32627b24c7f6696eb10c7562
#
_entry.id   5b92ad0e32627b24c7f6696eb10c7562
#
_cell.length_a   1.000
_cell.length_b   1.000
_cell.length_c   1.000
_cell.angle_alpha   90.00
_cell.angle_beta   90.00
_cell.angle_gamma   90.00
#
_symmetry.space_group_name_H-M   'P 1'
#
loop_
_entity.id
_entity.type
_entity.pdbx_description
1 polymer ?
#
loop_
_entity_poly.entity_id
_entity_poly.type
_entity_poly.pdbx_seq_one_letter_code
_entity_poly.pdbx_strand_id
1 'polypeptide(L)'
;MNLASSKAFKGLAVGSLALAISGVATIPASFAAESTPVASQSTDARTITDKAMAKITQGLPGQFQVAYSKKTNKIWVAGTADRDKHVSTIARIDANSLKIEAVAELPIVKNDKGYQYDAAYGITVDDVDGTVWVTNTTDNSVSVYDQATMQQVWTTAGIAETDPNWIEHPRSVLVDHESGKAFVTGRFFVSAIDLKTKQVEKIQLEGAPDGGTRYISMNLFLDGGKLYVPERTGGKVFVINTKTFKTEQVIQTRGENSSVEVRPSDVTIDHSENEIYVSSQGVDGVNSGISVYDLTTGAFKKFVKFGTQALALEHDEDRDLVYVTDFGTGKVAVFDGRADEVIGEVEMNGAAANDVTLLKDGSVLVLDKKDCDEKVTLPYVLNGTTGEITTASEYTTLPGKDRQGNDVPASVQQLKANSILKFKVGLKDTDVSAAPVGITPTSLDFAGYPPVTGV
;
A
#
# COMPACT_ATOMS: atom_id res chain seq x y z
N MET A 1 -19.43 -42.02 -36.36
CA MET A 1 -20.84 -42.36 -36.08
C MET A 1 -21.31 -41.23 -35.19
N ASN A 2 -21.88 -40.15 -35.77
CA ASN A 2 -23.32 -39.84 -35.94
C ASN A 2 -24.08 -39.96 -34.59
N LEU A 3 -24.76 -38.99 -34.06
CA LEU A 3 -25.74 -38.05 -34.60
C LEU A 3 -26.02 -36.90 -33.61
N ALA A 4 -26.31 -35.78 -34.20
CA ALA A 4 -26.92 -34.59 -33.60
C ALA A 4 -28.36 -34.82 -33.15
N SER A 5 -28.86 -34.05 -32.19
CA SER A 5 -30.25 -33.59 -32.23
C SER A 5 -30.46 -32.27 -31.48
N SER A 6 -30.87 -31.29 -32.24
CA SER A 6 -31.47 -30.03 -31.85
C SER A 6 -32.87 -30.23 -31.25
N LYS A 7 -33.26 -29.46 -30.25
CA LYS A 7 -34.66 -29.11 -30.02
C LYS A 7 -34.83 -27.66 -29.64
N ALA A 8 -35.41 -26.92 -30.54
CA ALA A 8 -36.01 -25.60 -30.33
C ALA A 8 -37.26 -25.74 -29.45
N PHE A 9 -37.48 -24.78 -28.56
CA PHE A 9 -38.78 -24.55 -27.96
C PHE A 9 -39.26 -23.12 -28.20
N LYS A 10 -40.48 -23.11 -28.72
CA LYS A 10 -41.25 -21.95 -29.19
C LYS A 10 -41.73 -21.08 -28.02
N GLY A 11 -41.91 -19.80 -28.33
CA GLY A 11 -42.42 -18.78 -27.41
C GLY A 11 -43.91 -18.96 -27.04
N LEU A 12 -44.26 -18.29 -25.98
CA LEU A 12 -45.65 -17.93 -25.66
C LEU A 12 -45.62 -16.45 -25.17
N ALA A 13 -46.35 -15.64 -25.92
CA ALA A 13 -46.74 -14.29 -25.56
C ALA A 13 -48.13 -14.32 -24.93
N VAL A 14 -48.30 -13.66 -23.78
CA VAL A 14 -49.61 -13.20 -23.25
C VAL A 14 -49.19 -12.23 -22.12
N GLY A 15 -49.67 -11.05 -21.95
CA GLY A 15 -50.84 -10.31 -22.27
C GLY A 15 -50.84 -9.15 -21.27
N SER A 16 -50.93 -7.95 -21.73
CA SER A 16 -51.02 -6.72 -20.96
C SER A 16 -52.29 -6.69 -20.11
N LEU A 17 -52.17 -6.32 -18.85
CA LEU A 17 -53.31 -5.83 -18.06
C LEU A 17 -52.94 -4.50 -17.42
N ALA A 18 -53.48 -3.44 -18.02
CA ALA A 18 -53.43 -2.10 -17.47
C ALA A 18 -54.51 -1.95 -16.39
N LEU A 19 -54.08 -1.59 -15.19
CA LEU A 19 -55.03 -1.10 -14.16
C LEU A 19 -54.68 0.36 -13.88
N ALA A 20 -55.55 1.24 -14.36
CA ALA A 20 -55.54 2.64 -14.00
C ALA A 20 -56.19 2.82 -12.63
N ILE A 21 -55.42 3.41 -11.69
CA ILE A 21 -56.00 3.99 -10.49
C ILE A 21 -55.54 5.42 -10.42
N SER A 22 -56.49 6.32 -10.70
CA SER A 22 -56.39 7.74 -10.48
C SER A 22 -56.56 8.04 -8.97
N GLY A 23 -55.49 8.47 -8.34
CA GLY A 23 -55.52 9.03 -7.00
C GLY A 23 -54.71 10.31 -6.99
N VAL A 24 -55.36 11.47 -7.12
CA VAL A 24 -54.77 12.77 -6.92
C VAL A 24 -54.56 12.95 -5.41
N ALA A 25 -53.34 12.82 -4.93
CA ALA A 25 -52.94 13.28 -3.62
C ALA A 25 -52.21 14.63 -3.76
N THR A 26 -52.87 15.66 -3.30
CA THR A 26 -52.29 17.01 -3.11
C THR A 26 -51.20 16.95 -2.06
N ILE A 27 -49.95 17.13 -2.47
CA ILE A 27 -48.81 17.33 -1.57
C ILE A 27 -48.81 18.81 -1.12
N PRO A 28 -48.81 19.10 0.19
CA PRO A 28 -48.66 20.46 0.64
C PRO A 28 -47.23 20.96 0.34
N ALA A 29 -47.13 22.18 -0.19
CA ALA A 29 -45.86 22.87 -0.37
C ALA A 29 -45.14 23.01 0.98
N SER A 30 -44.09 22.22 1.20
CA SER A 30 -43.20 22.39 2.34
C SER A 30 -42.04 23.29 1.93
N PHE A 31 -42.00 24.42 2.62
CA PHE A 31 -40.85 25.26 2.95
C PHE A 31 -39.56 24.99 2.17
N ALA A 32 -39.26 25.88 1.23
CA ALA A 32 -37.90 26.12 0.81
C ALA A 32 -37.15 26.65 2.04
N ALA A 33 -36.32 25.81 2.64
CA ALA A 33 -35.28 26.28 3.52
C ALA A 33 -34.33 27.11 2.64
N GLU A 34 -34.24 28.41 2.91
CA GLU A 34 -33.18 29.26 2.39
C GLU A 34 -31.86 28.61 2.81
N SER A 35 -31.14 28.05 1.83
CA SER A 35 -29.75 27.72 1.99
C SER A 35 -28.99 29.00 2.25
N THR A 36 -28.61 29.25 3.47
CA THR A 36 -27.55 30.22 3.77
C THR A 36 -26.39 29.87 2.87
N PRO A 37 -25.84 30.81 2.08
CA PRO A 37 -24.63 30.54 1.32
C PRO A 37 -23.55 30.17 2.33
N VAL A 38 -23.03 28.94 2.23
CA VAL A 38 -21.77 28.60 2.83
C VAL A 38 -20.79 29.62 2.29
N ALA A 39 -20.18 30.39 3.17
CA ALA A 39 -19.17 31.35 2.79
C ALA A 39 -18.14 30.57 1.96
N SER A 40 -17.98 30.97 0.70
CA SER A 40 -16.90 30.49 -0.14
C SER A 40 -15.62 30.81 0.64
N GLN A 41 -14.97 29.76 1.21
CA GLN A 41 -13.64 29.93 1.72
C GLN A 41 -12.79 30.42 0.56
N SER A 42 -12.03 31.46 0.80
CA SER A 42 -11.07 32.01 -0.15
C SER A 42 -10.13 30.87 -0.56
N THR A 43 -10.22 30.43 -1.80
CA THR A 43 -9.34 29.43 -2.40
C THR A 43 -8.01 30.11 -2.80
N ASP A 44 -7.34 30.77 -1.84
CA ASP A 44 -5.99 31.22 -2.06
C ASP A 44 -5.09 29.98 -2.03
N ALA A 45 -4.71 29.51 -3.20
CA ALA A 45 -3.80 28.38 -3.36
C ALA A 45 -2.53 28.63 -2.57
N ARG A 46 -2.22 27.71 -1.66
CA ARG A 46 -0.96 27.74 -0.92
C ARG A 46 0.19 27.46 -1.88
N THR A 47 1.35 28.03 -1.62
CA THR A 47 2.54 27.77 -2.41
C THR A 47 3.67 27.22 -1.53
N ILE A 48 4.44 26.31 -2.11
CA ILE A 48 5.66 25.79 -1.48
C ILE A 48 6.73 26.87 -1.55
N THR A 49 7.28 27.25 -0.37
CA THR A 49 8.20 28.39 -0.30
C THR A 49 9.63 28.04 -0.08
N ASP A 50 9.91 26.92 0.55
CA ASP A 50 11.27 26.50 0.81
C ASP A 50 11.61 25.26 0.03
N LYS A 51 12.81 25.30 -0.55
CA LYS A 51 13.49 24.11 -1.03
C LYS A 51 13.58 23.18 0.17
N ALA A 52 12.73 22.14 0.17
CA ALA A 52 12.72 21.14 1.19
C ALA A 52 14.16 20.71 1.49
N MET A 53 14.50 20.64 2.77
CA MET A 53 15.76 20.01 3.17
C MET A 53 15.59 18.52 2.91
N ALA A 54 15.90 18.11 1.70
CA ALA A 54 15.73 16.74 1.26
C ALA A 54 17.05 15.99 1.43
N LYS A 55 16.98 14.82 2.03
CA LYS A 55 18.11 13.90 2.18
C LYS A 55 17.76 12.58 1.52
N ILE A 56 18.49 12.23 0.48
CA ILE A 56 18.47 10.90 -0.08
C ILE A 56 19.51 10.05 0.65
N THR A 57 19.05 8.88 1.04
CA THR A 57 19.82 7.91 1.81
C THR A 57 19.68 6.57 1.14
N GLN A 58 20.76 5.80 1.14
CA GLN A 58 20.72 4.42 0.69
C GLN A 58 19.83 3.59 1.62
N GLY A 59 18.86 2.89 1.05
CA GLY A 59 17.96 1.97 1.75
C GLY A 59 18.35 0.51 1.56
N LEU A 60 17.38 -0.36 1.75
CA LEU A 60 17.54 -1.81 1.56
C LEU A 60 17.31 -2.20 0.10
N PRO A 61 17.86 -3.34 -0.34
CA PRO A 61 17.46 -3.95 -1.59
C PRO A 61 15.99 -4.36 -1.56
N GLY A 62 15.22 -4.00 -2.60
CA GLY A 62 13.84 -4.46 -2.79
C GLY A 62 12.84 -3.96 -1.76
N GLN A 63 13.04 -2.81 -1.15
CA GLN A 63 12.11 -2.25 -0.17
C GLN A 63 10.72 -2.01 -0.77
N PHE A 64 9.66 -2.29 0.03
CA PHE A 64 8.27 -2.24 -0.41
C PHE A 64 7.43 -1.25 0.37
N GLN A 65 7.22 -1.48 1.66
CA GLN A 65 6.40 -0.62 2.51
C GLN A 65 7.16 -0.14 3.72
N VAL A 66 6.72 1.01 4.22
CA VAL A 66 7.23 1.67 5.42
C VAL A 66 6.14 1.80 6.46
N ALA A 67 6.53 1.62 7.72
CA ALA A 67 5.70 1.96 8.88
C ALA A 67 6.52 2.77 9.88
N TYR A 68 5.87 3.66 10.61
CA TYR A 68 6.54 4.52 11.56
C TYR A 68 5.96 4.38 12.96
N SER A 69 6.81 4.05 13.94
CA SER A 69 6.46 4.08 15.34
C SER A 69 6.62 5.48 15.92
N LYS A 70 5.50 6.15 16.19
CA LYS A 70 5.50 7.45 16.88
C LYS A 70 6.03 7.32 18.31
N LYS A 71 5.83 6.18 18.97
CA LYS A 71 6.23 5.88 20.34
C LYS A 71 7.75 5.73 20.47
N THR A 72 8.37 4.96 19.59
CA THR A 72 9.81 4.66 19.66
C THR A 72 10.64 5.58 18.76
N ASN A 73 10.02 6.36 17.89
CA ASN A 73 10.65 7.16 16.85
C ASN A 73 11.50 6.33 15.89
N LYS A 74 10.99 5.17 15.52
CA LYS A 74 11.65 4.25 14.60
C LYS A 74 10.84 4.05 13.34
N ILE A 75 11.54 3.98 12.23
CA ILE A 75 11.01 3.61 10.92
C ILE A 75 11.24 2.12 10.73
N TRP A 76 10.25 1.45 10.19
CA TRP A 76 10.29 0.04 9.86
C TRP A 76 10.06 -0.14 8.36
N VAL A 77 10.91 -0.91 7.71
CA VAL A 77 10.84 -1.13 6.26
C VAL A 77 10.80 -2.62 5.99
N ALA A 78 9.77 -3.06 5.27
CA ALA A 78 9.73 -4.38 4.69
C ALA A 78 10.36 -4.34 3.29
N GLY A 79 11.19 -5.33 2.98
CA GLY A 79 11.86 -5.39 1.69
C GLY A 79 12.07 -6.83 1.23
N THR A 80 11.85 -7.06 -0.06
CA THR A 80 12.21 -8.30 -0.72
C THR A 80 12.85 -7.99 -2.05
N ALA A 81 14.09 -8.42 -2.25
CA ALA A 81 14.75 -8.33 -3.53
C ALA A 81 14.12 -9.33 -4.53
N ASP A 82 14.52 -9.25 -5.78
CA ASP A 82 14.08 -10.20 -6.80
C ASP A 82 14.27 -11.64 -6.33
N ARG A 83 13.32 -12.51 -6.67
CA ARG A 83 13.27 -13.91 -6.19
C ARG A 83 14.55 -14.72 -6.46
N ASP A 84 15.28 -14.36 -7.52
CA ASP A 84 16.57 -14.96 -7.85
C ASP A 84 17.71 -14.51 -6.93
N LYS A 85 17.49 -13.49 -6.10
CA LYS A 85 18.49 -12.95 -5.18
C LYS A 85 18.37 -13.45 -3.75
N HIS A 86 17.30 -14.19 -3.46
CA HIS A 86 17.07 -14.82 -2.17
C HIS A 86 17.26 -13.89 -0.95
N VAL A 87 16.77 -12.66 -1.05
CA VAL A 87 16.88 -11.66 0.01
C VAL A 87 15.51 -11.12 0.35
N SER A 88 15.18 -11.17 1.62
CA SER A 88 13.99 -10.53 2.17
C SER A 88 14.28 -10.13 3.61
N THR A 89 13.99 -8.90 3.97
CA THR A 89 14.41 -8.31 5.25
C THR A 89 13.34 -7.41 5.83
N ILE A 90 13.41 -7.25 7.14
CA ILE A 90 12.72 -6.20 7.88
C ILE A 90 13.80 -5.34 8.54
N ALA A 91 13.81 -4.05 8.26
CA ALA A 91 14.77 -3.13 8.89
C ALA A 91 14.11 -2.22 9.90
N ARG A 92 14.82 -1.99 11.00
CA ARG A 92 14.52 -0.90 11.93
C ARG A 92 15.53 0.22 11.72
N ILE A 93 15.03 1.42 11.48
CA ILE A 93 15.82 2.61 11.12
C ILE A 93 15.53 3.71 12.12
N ASP A 94 16.55 4.42 12.59
CA ASP A 94 16.37 5.60 13.42
C ASP A 94 15.83 6.78 12.59
N ALA A 95 14.71 7.35 13.01
CA ALA A 95 14.02 8.37 12.21
C ALA A 95 14.76 9.71 12.12
N ASN A 96 15.67 10.01 13.07
CA ASN A 96 16.42 11.25 13.05
C ASN A 96 17.65 11.17 12.14
N SER A 97 18.45 10.12 12.33
CA SER A 97 19.70 9.92 11.59
C SER A 97 19.56 9.18 10.27
N LEU A 98 18.46 8.46 10.09
CA LEU A 98 18.20 7.49 9.02
C LEU A 98 19.21 6.32 9.01
N LYS A 99 19.84 6.05 10.15
CA LYS A 99 20.75 4.92 10.31
C LYS A 99 19.95 3.63 10.53
N ILE A 100 20.28 2.60 9.78
CA ILE A 100 19.75 1.25 10.02
C ILE A 100 20.35 0.76 11.34
N GLU A 101 19.51 0.42 12.30
CA GLU A 101 19.92 -0.05 13.63
C GLU A 101 19.96 -1.57 13.71
N ALA A 102 19.03 -2.21 13.03
CA ALA A 102 18.92 -3.66 13.03
C ALA A 102 18.17 -4.14 11.78
N VAL A 103 18.47 -5.35 11.36
CA VAL A 103 17.80 -6.04 10.26
C VAL A 103 17.45 -7.44 10.75
N ALA A 104 16.19 -7.85 10.57
CA ALA A 104 15.75 -9.23 10.76
C ALA A 104 15.53 -9.87 9.39
N GLU A 105 15.93 -11.12 9.28
CA GLU A 105 15.62 -11.94 8.13
C GLU A 105 14.26 -12.59 8.29
N LEU A 106 13.62 -12.84 7.16
CA LEU A 106 12.39 -13.60 7.13
C LEU A 106 12.67 -15.10 7.16
N PRO A 107 11.69 -15.92 7.56
CA PRO A 107 11.83 -17.36 7.53
C PRO A 107 12.20 -17.87 6.14
N ILE A 108 12.94 -18.97 6.11
CA ILE A 108 13.26 -19.70 4.89
C ILE A 108 12.11 -20.66 4.63
N VAL A 109 11.54 -20.55 3.44
CA VAL A 109 10.47 -21.44 2.97
C VAL A 109 10.97 -22.33 1.83
N LYS A 110 10.45 -23.54 1.75
CA LYS A 110 10.75 -24.49 0.69
C LYS A 110 9.52 -24.66 -0.21
N ASN A 111 9.71 -24.48 -1.51
CA ASN A 111 8.68 -24.78 -2.52
C ASN A 111 9.28 -25.60 -3.67
N ASP A 112 8.52 -25.77 -4.75
CA ASP A 112 8.93 -26.52 -5.96
C ASP A 112 10.16 -25.93 -6.66
N LYS A 113 10.52 -24.68 -6.37
CA LYS A 113 11.70 -23.99 -6.92
C LYS A 113 12.92 -24.04 -6.01
N GLY A 114 12.82 -24.69 -4.85
CA GLY A 114 13.87 -24.79 -3.86
C GLY A 114 13.62 -23.96 -2.60
N TYR A 115 14.67 -23.56 -1.93
CA TYR A 115 14.63 -22.73 -0.72
C TYR A 115 14.72 -21.25 -1.08
N GLN A 116 13.91 -20.45 -0.43
CA GLN A 116 13.94 -18.99 -0.57
C GLN A 116 13.53 -18.33 0.75
N TYR A 117 13.91 -17.08 0.95
CA TYR A 117 13.29 -16.29 1.99
C TYR A 117 11.85 -15.97 1.63
N ASP A 118 10.99 -15.93 2.62
CA ASP A 118 9.64 -15.44 2.45
C ASP A 118 9.65 -13.95 2.01
N ALA A 119 8.66 -13.55 1.23
CA ALA A 119 8.66 -12.22 0.61
C ALA A 119 7.90 -11.23 1.50
N ALA A 120 8.61 -10.42 2.28
CA ALA A 120 8.03 -9.30 3.03
C ALA A 120 7.45 -8.24 2.08
N TYR A 121 6.18 -7.92 2.28
CA TYR A 121 5.47 -6.95 1.45
C TYR A 121 4.90 -5.80 2.25
N GLY A 122 3.80 -6.03 2.97
CA GLY A 122 3.16 -5.06 3.84
C GLY A 122 3.76 -5.07 5.23
N ILE A 123 3.79 -3.91 5.86
CA ILE A 123 4.29 -3.75 7.22
C ILE A 123 3.44 -2.72 7.97
N THR A 124 3.13 -2.99 9.23
CA THR A 124 2.56 -2.01 10.14
C THR A 124 3.17 -2.12 11.52
N VAL A 125 3.19 -1.02 12.24
CA VAL A 125 3.65 -0.94 13.63
C VAL A 125 2.45 -0.90 14.54
N ASP A 126 2.47 -1.74 15.56
CA ASP A 126 1.54 -1.72 16.66
C ASP A 126 2.27 -1.19 17.92
N ASP A 127 2.11 0.09 18.18
CA ASP A 127 2.73 0.77 19.32
C ASP A 127 2.04 0.44 20.66
N VAL A 128 0.85 -0.18 20.64
CA VAL A 128 0.16 -0.61 21.87
C VAL A 128 0.83 -1.84 22.44
N ASP A 129 0.93 -2.90 21.64
CA ASP A 129 1.53 -4.16 22.04
C ASP A 129 3.06 -4.22 21.81
N GLY A 130 3.65 -3.19 21.21
CA GLY A 130 5.07 -3.13 20.89
C GLY A 130 5.49 -4.14 19.83
N THR A 131 4.65 -4.37 18.84
CA THR A 131 4.88 -5.36 17.77
C THR A 131 4.95 -4.73 16.39
N VAL A 132 5.48 -5.49 15.43
CA VAL A 132 5.49 -5.17 14.01
C VAL A 132 4.87 -6.34 13.26
N TRP A 133 3.86 -6.06 12.49
CA TRP A 133 3.14 -7.03 11.67
C TRP A 133 3.62 -6.95 10.22
N VAL A 134 3.90 -8.08 9.61
CA VAL A 134 4.45 -8.19 8.26
C VAL A 134 3.66 -9.21 7.46
N THR A 135 3.29 -8.86 6.24
CA THR A 135 2.69 -9.81 5.30
C THR A 135 3.78 -10.50 4.47
N ASN A 136 3.70 -11.81 4.39
CA ASN A 136 4.62 -12.65 3.64
C ASN A 136 3.91 -13.22 2.43
N THR A 137 4.02 -12.54 1.31
CA THR A 137 3.20 -12.79 0.12
C THR A 137 3.48 -14.14 -0.52
N THR A 138 4.73 -14.59 -0.52
CA THR A 138 5.13 -15.84 -1.19
C THR A 138 4.68 -17.08 -0.43
N ASP A 139 4.69 -17.02 0.91
CA ASP A 139 4.31 -18.13 1.80
C ASP A 139 2.82 -18.07 2.22
N ASN A 140 2.07 -17.08 1.73
CA ASN A 140 0.68 -16.87 2.12
C ASN A 140 0.51 -16.74 3.64
N SER A 141 1.38 -16.00 4.30
CA SER A 141 1.40 -15.88 5.74
C SER A 141 1.52 -14.45 6.25
N VAL A 142 1.27 -14.28 7.53
CA VAL A 142 1.51 -13.05 8.29
C VAL A 142 2.43 -13.41 9.45
N SER A 143 3.43 -12.59 9.69
CA SER A 143 4.35 -12.73 10.81
C SER A 143 4.32 -11.50 11.71
N VAL A 144 4.49 -11.71 13.00
CA VAL A 144 4.55 -10.65 14.01
C VAL A 144 5.89 -10.71 14.72
N TYR A 145 6.53 -9.57 14.82
CA TYR A 145 7.84 -9.41 15.45
C TYR A 145 7.74 -8.47 16.64
N ASP A 146 8.50 -8.72 17.68
CA ASP A 146 8.69 -7.81 18.79
C ASP A 146 9.54 -6.60 18.37
N GLN A 147 9.10 -5.39 18.65
CA GLN A 147 9.79 -4.17 18.22
C GLN A 147 11.18 -3.98 18.85
N ALA A 148 11.37 -4.44 20.08
CA ALA A 148 12.62 -4.23 20.80
C ALA A 148 13.68 -5.24 20.37
N THR A 149 13.31 -6.51 20.28
CA THR A 149 14.22 -7.63 20.04
C THR A 149 14.36 -8.03 18.59
N MET A 150 13.38 -7.65 17.74
CA MET A 150 13.22 -8.08 16.34
C MET A 150 13.01 -9.59 16.18
N GLN A 151 12.65 -10.28 17.25
CA GLN A 151 12.33 -11.72 17.18
C GLN A 151 10.89 -11.91 16.73
N GLN A 152 10.66 -12.93 15.91
CA GLN A 152 9.33 -13.35 15.53
C GLN A 152 8.62 -13.96 16.74
N VAL A 153 7.45 -13.40 17.09
CA VAL A 153 6.65 -13.85 18.24
C VAL A 153 5.41 -14.63 17.83
N TRP A 154 4.98 -14.50 16.59
CA TRP A 154 3.85 -15.24 16.03
C TRP A 154 3.87 -15.24 14.50
N THR A 155 3.28 -16.29 13.90
CA THR A 155 3.12 -16.39 12.45
C THR A 155 1.99 -17.33 12.07
N THR A 156 1.42 -17.13 10.87
CA THR A 156 0.54 -18.08 10.18
C THR A 156 1.28 -18.96 9.17
N ALA A 157 2.60 -18.88 9.11
CA ALA A 157 3.41 -19.71 8.21
C ALA A 157 3.17 -21.21 8.47
N GLY A 158 3.09 -21.99 7.40
CA GLY A 158 2.86 -23.44 7.48
C GLY A 158 1.40 -23.85 7.70
N ILE A 159 0.45 -22.90 7.79
CA ILE A 159 -0.97 -23.22 7.81
C ILE A 159 -1.39 -23.75 6.42
N ALA A 160 -2.05 -24.90 6.38
CA ALA A 160 -2.48 -25.50 5.13
C ALA A 160 -3.57 -24.66 4.42
N GLU A 161 -3.59 -24.64 3.10
CA GLU A 161 -4.57 -23.92 2.29
C GLU A 161 -6.02 -24.30 2.61
N THR A 162 -6.25 -25.52 3.09
CA THR A 162 -7.58 -26.01 3.50
C THR A 162 -8.01 -25.55 4.88
N ASP A 163 -7.11 -24.94 5.66
CA ASP A 163 -7.40 -24.42 6.99
C ASP A 163 -8.15 -23.07 6.87
N PRO A 164 -9.21 -22.83 7.66
CA PRO A 164 -9.92 -21.55 7.65
C PRO A 164 -9.04 -20.35 8.01
N ASN A 165 -7.95 -20.56 8.74
CA ASN A 165 -7.01 -19.49 9.11
C ASN A 165 -5.94 -19.19 8.04
N TRP A 166 -5.89 -19.93 6.93
CA TRP A 166 -4.98 -19.66 5.84
C TRP A 166 -5.32 -18.34 5.13
N ILE A 167 -4.32 -17.52 4.82
CA ILE A 167 -4.48 -16.20 4.20
C ILE A 167 -3.80 -16.20 2.84
N GLU A 168 -4.56 -16.04 1.76
CA GLU A 168 -4.04 -16.06 0.39
C GLU A 168 -3.40 -14.72 0.01
N HIS A 169 -2.15 -14.78 -0.43
CA HIS A 169 -1.41 -13.67 -1.05
C HIS A 169 -1.54 -12.34 -0.28
N PRO A 170 -1.21 -12.32 1.01
CA PRO A 170 -1.36 -11.12 1.83
C PRO A 170 -0.48 -9.97 1.32
N ARG A 171 -1.00 -8.73 1.37
CA ARG A 171 -0.29 -7.55 0.86
C ARG A 171 -0.12 -6.45 1.90
N SER A 172 -1.21 -5.90 2.42
CA SER A 172 -1.17 -4.87 3.44
C SER A 172 -1.75 -5.40 4.74
N VAL A 173 -1.33 -4.84 5.87
CA VAL A 173 -1.84 -5.19 7.20
C VAL A 173 -1.97 -3.94 8.05
N LEU A 174 -3.08 -3.83 8.81
CA LEU A 174 -3.30 -2.81 9.84
C LEU A 174 -3.84 -3.46 11.11
N VAL A 175 -3.46 -2.91 12.27
CA VAL A 175 -3.94 -3.35 13.58
C VAL A 175 -4.94 -2.35 14.14
N ASP A 176 -6.11 -2.83 14.56
CA ASP A 176 -7.17 -2.05 15.18
C ASP A 176 -7.51 -2.61 16.58
N HIS A 177 -7.03 -1.93 17.60
CA HIS A 177 -7.30 -2.29 18.99
C HIS A 177 -8.76 -2.03 19.42
N GLU A 178 -9.47 -1.11 18.73
CA GLU A 178 -10.88 -0.86 19.06
C GLU A 178 -11.79 -2.04 18.71
N SER A 179 -11.55 -2.67 17.55
CA SER A 179 -12.25 -3.88 17.15
C SER A 179 -11.60 -5.16 17.70
N GLY A 180 -10.35 -5.07 18.20
CA GLY A 180 -9.55 -6.21 18.64
C GLY A 180 -9.07 -7.09 17.49
N LYS A 181 -8.85 -6.53 16.30
CA LYS A 181 -8.51 -7.25 15.08
C LYS A 181 -7.31 -6.64 14.36
N ALA A 182 -6.58 -7.48 13.63
CA ALA A 182 -5.68 -7.06 12.58
C ALA A 182 -6.29 -7.40 11.22
N PHE A 183 -6.32 -6.43 10.30
CA PHE A 183 -6.90 -6.58 8.97
C PHE A 183 -5.79 -6.78 7.95
N VAL A 184 -6.00 -7.73 7.05
CA VAL A 184 -5.02 -8.10 6.01
C VAL A 184 -5.71 -8.14 4.66
N THR A 185 -5.17 -7.41 3.69
CA THR A 185 -5.62 -7.54 2.30
C THR A 185 -4.99 -8.76 1.63
N GLY A 186 -5.75 -9.40 0.75
CA GLY A 186 -5.30 -10.54 -0.02
C GLY A 186 -5.82 -10.49 -1.45
N ARG A 187 -5.83 -11.64 -2.12
CA ARG A 187 -6.24 -11.70 -3.53
C ARG A 187 -7.74 -11.52 -3.74
N PHE A 188 -8.58 -12.19 -2.96
CA PHE A 188 -10.04 -12.16 -3.11
C PHE A 188 -10.76 -11.74 -1.84
N PHE A 189 -10.04 -11.72 -0.74
CA PHE A 189 -10.59 -11.53 0.59
C PHE A 189 -9.87 -10.41 1.31
N VAL A 190 -10.58 -9.78 2.22
CA VAL A 190 -9.98 -9.14 3.38
C VAL A 190 -10.11 -10.12 4.53
N SER A 191 -9.01 -10.36 5.21
CA SER A 191 -8.95 -11.22 6.40
C SER A 191 -8.89 -10.36 7.65
N ALA A 192 -9.59 -10.76 8.70
CA ALA A 192 -9.50 -10.17 10.03
C ALA A 192 -8.97 -11.23 11.00
N ILE A 193 -7.84 -10.96 11.62
CA ILE A 193 -7.19 -11.81 12.62
C ILE A 193 -7.56 -11.26 14.00
N ASP A 194 -8.25 -12.04 14.82
CA ASP A 194 -8.52 -11.68 16.21
C ASP A 194 -7.20 -11.57 16.99
N LEU A 195 -6.95 -10.42 17.61
CA LEU A 195 -5.68 -10.14 18.28
C LEU A 195 -5.41 -11.08 19.47
N LYS A 196 -6.46 -11.59 20.10
CA LYS A 196 -6.37 -12.45 21.29
C LYS A 196 -6.32 -13.94 20.94
N THR A 197 -7.26 -14.41 20.11
CA THR A 197 -7.42 -15.82 19.79
C THR A 197 -6.62 -16.26 18.57
N LYS A 198 -6.20 -15.31 17.74
CA LYS A 198 -5.50 -15.53 16.48
C LYS A 198 -6.34 -16.27 15.42
N GLN A 199 -7.65 -16.36 15.62
CA GLN A 199 -8.57 -16.91 14.62
C GLN A 199 -8.77 -15.91 13.47
N VAL A 200 -8.96 -16.42 12.26
CA VAL A 200 -9.11 -15.62 11.05
C VAL A 200 -10.55 -15.70 10.55
N GLU A 201 -11.19 -14.54 10.41
CA GLU A 201 -12.41 -14.37 9.64
C GLU A 201 -12.07 -13.80 8.25
N LYS A 202 -12.89 -14.08 7.25
CA LYS A 202 -12.69 -13.57 5.89
C LYS A 202 -13.97 -12.97 5.34
N ILE A 203 -13.85 -11.83 4.67
CA ILE A 203 -14.91 -11.26 3.85
C ILE A 203 -14.49 -11.26 2.40
N GLN A 204 -15.31 -11.87 1.54
CA GLN A 204 -15.13 -11.80 0.10
C GLN A 204 -15.57 -10.42 -0.39
N LEU A 205 -14.74 -9.76 -1.17
CA LEU A 205 -15.10 -8.50 -1.80
C LEU A 205 -16.09 -8.77 -2.94
N GLU A 206 -17.27 -8.15 -2.87
CA GLU A 206 -18.35 -8.38 -3.85
C GLU A 206 -17.94 -7.96 -5.26
N GLY A 207 -18.37 -8.77 -6.24
CA GLY A 207 -18.07 -8.54 -7.65
C GLY A 207 -16.70 -9.03 -8.07
N ALA A 208 -16.05 -9.87 -7.25
CA ALA A 208 -14.92 -10.67 -7.70
C ALA A 208 -15.39 -11.54 -8.89
N PRO A 209 -14.80 -11.40 -10.09
CA PRO A 209 -15.26 -12.16 -11.24
C PRO A 209 -15.03 -13.65 -11.01
N ASP A 210 -16.05 -14.45 -11.33
CA ASP A 210 -15.91 -15.89 -11.37
C ASP A 210 -14.81 -16.28 -12.38
N GLY A 211 -13.85 -17.08 -11.95
CA GLY A 211 -12.97 -17.80 -12.87
C GLY A 211 -11.68 -17.11 -13.29
N GLY A 212 -10.89 -16.60 -12.38
CA GLY A 212 -9.45 -16.40 -12.60
C GLY A 212 -8.97 -14.99 -12.87
N THR A 213 -9.81 -13.97 -12.85
CA THR A 213 -9.38 -12.58 -12.81
C THR A 213 -8.90 -12.26 -11.40
N ARG A 214 -7.66 -11.80 -11.27
CA ARG A 214 -7.06 -11.51 -9.97
C ARG A 214 -7.64 -10.23 -9.40
N TYR A 215 -8.47 -10.35 -8.37
CA TYR A 215 -8.81 -9.25 -7.49
C TYR A 215 -7.58 -8.89 -6.67
N ILE A 216 -7.16 -7.67 -6.72
CA ILE A 216 -5.98 -7.21 -6.00
C ILE A 216 -6.40 -6.05 -5.12
N SER A 217 -6.68 -6.34 -3.86
CA SER A 217 -6.79 -5.30 -2.86
C SER A 217 -5.40 -4.74 -2.56
N MET A 218 -5.34 -3.43 -2.36
CA MET A 218 -4.09 -2.68 -2.20
C MET A 218 -3.88 -2.29 -0.73
N ASN A 219 -3.46 -1.07 -0.47
CA ASN A 219 -3.26 -0.59 0.90
C ASN A 219 -4.57 -0.54 1.68
N LEU A 220 -4.45 -0.51 2.99
CA LEU A 220 -5.58 -0.38 3.92
C LEU A 220 -5.51 0.98 4.59
N PHE A 221 -6.65 1.59 4.81
CA PHE A 221 -6.77 2.77 5.65
C PHE A 221 -7.85 2.56 6.71
N LEU A 222 -7.57 2.96 7.95
CA LEU A 222 -8.47 2.79 9.08
C LEU A 222 -8.87 4.16 9.63
N ASP A 223 -10.16 4.43 9.65
CA ASP A 223 -10.69 5.65 10.22
C ASP A 223 -12.08 5.44 10.83
N GLY A 224 -12.31 5.97 12.02
CA GLY A 224 -13.62 6.01 12.67
C GLY A 224 -14.33 4.66 12.79
N GLY A 225 -13.60 3.55 12.96
CA GLY A 225 -14.16 2.20 13.00
C GLY A 225 -14.56 1.66 11.63
N LYS A 226 -14.07 2.26 10.57
CA LYS A 226 -14.22 1.84 9.17
C LYS A 226 -12.86 1.52 8.56
N LEU A 227 -12.82 0.44 7.82
CA LEU A 227 -11.67 0.03 7.03
C LEU A 227 -11.95 0.34 5.57
N TYR A 228 -11.11 1.14 4.95
CA TYR A 228 -11.18 1.48 3.54
C TYR A 228 -10.21 0.58 2.77
N VAL A 229 -10.73 -0.12 1.76
CA VAL A 229 -10.00 -1.12 1.00
C VAL A 229 -10.07 -0.80 -0.49
N PRO A 230 -9.06 -0.15 -1.07
CA PRO A 230 -9.00 0.02 -2.51
C PRO A 230 -8.77 -1.33 -3.19
N GLU A 231 -9.61 -1.65 -4.15
CA GLU A 231 -9.52 -2.83 -4.98
C GLU A 231 -9.18 -2.40 -6.42
N ARG A 232 -7.98 -2.78 -6.84
CA ARG A 232 -7.33 -2.31 -8.05
C ARG A 232 -8.03 -2.76 -9.33
N THR A 233 -8.45 -4.01 -9.40
CA THR A 233 -8.92 -4.66 -10.64
C THR A 233 -10.33 -4.21 -11.02
N GLY A 234 -11.23 -4.10 -10.06
CA GLY A 234 -12.60 -3.64 -10.28
C GLY A 234 -12.77 -2.14 -10.15
N GLY A 235 -11.71 -1.42 -9.77
CA GLY A 235 -11.76 0.03 -9.64
C GLY A 235 -12.72 0.51 -8.55
N LYS A 236 -12.62 -0.06 -7.34
CA LYS A 236 -13.53 0.21 -6.22
C LYS A 236 -12.78 0.49 -4.93
N VAL A 237 -13.44 1.20 -4.02
CA VAL A 237 -13.06 1.22 -2.60
C VAL A 237 -14.20 0.62 -1.79
N PHE A 238 -13.90 -0.44 -1.05
CA PHE A 238 -14.85 -1.05 -0.11
C PHE A 238 -14.68 -0.38 1.25
N VAL A 239 -15.80 0.00 1.86
CA VAL A 239 -15.84 0.53 3.23
C VAL A 239 -16.44 -0.54 4.12
N ILE A 240 -15.61 -1.08 5.01
CA ILE A 240 -15.96 -2.22 5.88
C ILE A 240 -15.99 -1.74 7.33
N ASN A 241 -17.08 -2.04 8.04
CA ASN A 241 -17.15 -1.78 9.48
C ASN A 241 -16.22 -2.75 10.23
N THR A 242 -15.31 -2.24 11.04
CA THR A 242 -14.29 -3.06 11.71
C THR A 242 -14.85 -3.98 12.80
N LYS A 243 -15.93 -3.55 13.48
CA LYS A 243 -16.55 -4.32 14.57
C LYS A 243 -17.41 -5.45 14.03
N THR A 244 -18.28 -5.15 13.05
CA THR A 244 -19.20 -6.15 12.46
C THR A 244 -18.55 -6.96 11.34
N PHE A 245 -17.44 -6.49 10.83
CA PHE A 245 -16.70 -7.02 9.68
C PHE A 245 -17.61 -7.26 8.47
N LYS A 246 -18.40 -6.22 8.13
CA LYS A 246 -19.31 -6.23 6.97
C LYS A 246 -19.06 -5.00 6.11
N THR A 247 -19.17 -5.16 4.79
CA THR A 247 -19.17 -4.04 3.85
C THR A 247 -20.41 -3.17 4.09
N GLU A 248 -20.20 -1.89 4.34
CA GLU A 248 -21.26 -0.88 4.51
C GLU A 248 -21.46 -0.06 3.24
N GLN A 249 -20.39 0.19 2.49
CA GLN A 249 -20.43 1.00 1.29
C GLN A 249 -19.42 0.49 0.26
N VAL A 250 -19.72 0.70 -1.01
CA VAL A 250 -18.79 0.48 -2.12
C VAL A 250 -18.74 1.76 -2.96
N ILE A 251 -17.57 2.36 -3.06
CA ILE A 251 -17.33 3.57 -3.85
C ILE A 251 -16.72 3.14 -5.18
N GLN A 252 -17.42 3.44 -6.30
CA GLN A 252 -16.85 3.22 -7.62
C GLN A 252 -15.84 4.33 -7.92
N THR A 253 -14.57 3.96 -8.12
CA THR A 253 -13.54 4.95 -8.40
C THR A 253 -13.68 5.54 -9.81
N ARG A 254 -13.32 6.79 -9.95
CA ARG A 254 -13.43 7.55 -11.20
C ARG A 254 -12.12 8.28 -11.48
N GLY A 255 -11.76 8.35 -12.74
CA GLY A 255 -10.65 9.15 -13.26
C GLY A 255 -11.14 10.10 -14.36
N GLU A 256 -10.22 10.60 -15.16
CA GLU A 256 -10.52 11.51 -16.29
C GLU A 256 -11.21 10.79 -17.47
N ASN A 257 -11.00 9.49 -17.63
CA ASN A 257 -11.52 8.70 -18.74
C ASN A 257 -12.21 7.42 -18.25
N SER A 258 -13.53 7.37 -18.39
CA SER A 258 -14.35 6.24 -17.96
C SER A 258 -14.16 4.95 -18.77
N SER A 259 -13.50 5.02 -19.94
CA SER A 259 -13.20 3.85 -20.78
C SER A 259 -11.87 3.18 -20.44
N VAL A 260 -11.10 3.73 -19.50
CA VAL A 260 -9.80 3.23 -19.06
C VAL A 260 -9.88 2.85 -17.58
N GLU A 261 -9.25 1.75 -17.20
CA GLU A 261 -9.17 1.32 -15.80
C GLU A 261 -8.57 2.41 -14.91
N VAL A 262 -9.15 2.60 -13.73
CA VAL A 262 -8.65 3.59 -12.75
C VAL A 262 -7.53 3.02 -11.90
N ARG A 263 -7.64 1.76 -11.46
CA ARG A 263 -6.65 1.04 -10.65
C ARG A 263 -6.33 1.74 -9.33
N PRO A 264 -7.31 1.92 -8.43
CA PRO A 264 -7.08 2.55 -7.13
C PRO A 264 -6.04 1.77 -6.33
N SER A 265 -5.24 2.49 -5.53
CA SER A 265 -4.09 1.92 -4.84
C SER A 265 -4.05 2.22 -3.36
N ASP A 266 -4.41 3.44 -2.97
CA ASP A 266 -4.37 3.88 -1.59
C ASP A 266 -5.51 4.86 -1.29
N VAL A 267 -5.81 5.02 -0.01
CA VAL A 267 -6.90 5.89 0.49
C VAL A 267 -6.40 6.65 1.70
N THR A 268 -6.80 7.90 1.82
CA THR A 268 -6.73 8.66 3.07
C THR A 268 -7.97 9.52 3.25
N ILE A 269 -8.21 9.98 4.47
CA ILE A 269 -9.38 10.77 4.85
C ILE A 269 -8.94 12.15 5.30
N ASP A 270 -9.67 13.15 4.86
CA ASP A 270 -9.60 14.50 5.37
C ASP A 270 -10.91 14.84 6.07
N HIS A 271 -10.85 14.98 7.37
CA HIS A 271 -12.01 15.34 8.18
C HIS A 271 -12.33 16.83 8.11
N SER A 272 -11.33 17.68 7.85
CA SER A 272 -11.51 19.14 7.81
C SER A 272 -12.35 19.57 6.60
N GLU A 273 -12.14 18.92 5.44
CA GLU A 273 -12.88 19.17 4.20
C GLU A 273 -13.99 18.12 3.94
N ASN A 274 -14.17 17.15 4.85
CA ASN A 274 -15.12 16.05 4.72
C ASN A 274 -14.90 15.25 3.42
N GLU A 275 -13.65 14.82 3.19
CA GLU A 275 -13.22 14.18 1.94
C GLU A 275 -12.52 12.85 2.10
N ILE A 276 -12.64 12.04 1.05
CA ILE A 276 -11.87 10.81 0.84
C ILE A 276 -10.97 11.06 -0.37
N TYR A 277 -9.68 10.89 -0.19
CA TYR A 277 -8.71 10.90 -1.27
C TYR A 277 -8.33 9.49 -1.67
N VAL A 278 -8.36 9.18 -2.95
CA VAL A 278 -8.01 7.88 -3.50
C VAL A 278 -6.95 8.06 -4.58
N SER A 279 -5.76 7.50 -4.38
CA SER A 279 -4.75 7.44 -5.43
C SER A 279 -5.08 6.37 -6.45
N SER A 280 -4.70 6.60 -7.69
CA SER A 280 -4.96 5.68 -8.79
C SER A 280 -3.77 5.59 -9.74
N GLN A 281 -3.36 4.36 -10.05
CA GLN A 281 -2.25 4.12 -10.99
C GLN A 281 -2.63 4.38 -12.45
N GLY A 282 -3.91 4.20 -12.79
CA GLY A 282 -4.36 4.28 -14.17
C GLY A 282 -3.69 3.27 -15.10
N VAL A 283 -3.73 3.58 -16.38
CA VAL A 283 -3.07 2.82 -17.45
C VAL A 283 -2.38 3.80 -18.39
N ASP A 284 -1.08 3.62 -18.62
CA ASP A 284 -0.28 4.45 -19.51
C ASP A 284 -0.41 5.97 -19.26
N GLY A 285 -0.52 6.34 -17.97
CA GLY A 285 -0.70 7.74 -17.53
C GLY A 285 -2.13 8.25 -17.62
N VAL A 286 -3.07 7.49 -18.18
CA VAL A 286 -4.51 7.83 -18.15
C VAL A 286 -5.09 7.36 -16.81
N ASN A 287 -5.89 8.20 -16.16
CA ASN A 287 -6.43 7.96 -14.82
C ASN A 287 -5.38 7.81 -13.70
N SER A 288 -4.15 8.26 -13.95
CA SER A 288 -3.14 8.38 -12.87
C SER A 288 -3.35 9.71 -12.13
N GLY A 289 -3.51 9.66 -10.82
CA GLY A 289 -3.74 10.84 -9.99
C GLY A 289 -4.55 10.57 -8.73
N ILE A 290 -5.27 11.58 -8.27
CA ILE A 290 -6.06 11.56 -7.05
C ILE A 290 -7.53 11.78 -7.41
N SER A 291 -8.41 10.89 -6.95
CA SER A 291 -9.86 11.08 -7.00
C SER A 291 -10.36 11.53 -5.65
N VAL A 292 -11.18 12.57 -5.62
CA VAL A 292 -11.76 13.17 -4.42
C VAL A 292 -13.23 12.80 -4.31
N TYR A 293 -13.65 12.36 -3.14
CA TYR A 293 -15.04 11.97 -2.84
C TYR A 293 -15.50 12.65 -1.56
N ASP A 294 -16.78 12.89 -1.45
CA ASP A 294 -17.41 13.32 -0.20
C ASP A 294 -17.39 12.19 0.82
N LEU A 295 -16.86 12.42 2.00
CA LEU A 295 -16.68 11.41 3.05
C LEU A 295 -18.02 10.86 3.56
N THR A 296 -19.05 11.72 3.63
CA THR A 296 -20.36 11.33 4.18
C THR A 296 -21.14 10.46 3.20
N THR A 297 -21.11 10.80 1.91
CA THR A 297 -21.96 10.17 0.88
C THR A 297 -21.23 9.23 -0.05
N GLY A 298 -19.89 9.33 -0.15
CA GLY A 298 -19.10 8.65 -1.15
C GLY A 298 -19.26 9.22 -2.58
N ALA A 299 -19.89 10.40 -2.71
CA ALA A 299 -20.10 11.00 -4.01
C ALA A 299 -18.79 11.55 -4.58
N PHE A 300 -18.55 11.25 -5.87
CA PHE A 300 -17.38 11.77 -6.57
C PHE A 300 -17.45 13.30 -6.71
N LYS A 301 -16.40 13.98 -6.32
CA LYS A 301 -16.24 15.44 -6.43
C LYS A 301 -15.34 15.82 -7.61
N LYS A 302 -14.13 15.30 -7.67
CA LYS A 302 -13.08 15.77 -8.58
C LYS A 302 -12.05 14.67 -8.87
N PHE A 303 -11.37 14.78 -9.99
CA PHE A 303 -10.15 14.04 -10.30
C PHE A 303 -9.03 15.03 -10.60
N VAL A 304 -7.90 14.85 -9.94
CA VAL A 304 -6.68 15.64 -10.12
C VAL A 304 -5.59 14.75 -10.70
N LYS A 305 -5.23 15.02 -11.94
CA LYS A 305 -4.21 14.22 -12.65
C LYS A 305 -2.83 14.48 -12.07
N PHE A 306 -2.10 13.42 -11.83
CA PHE A 306 -0.70 13.48 -11.39
C PHE A 306 0.08 12.24 -11.85
N GLY A 307 1.30 12.46 -12.34
CA GLY A 307 2.23 11.40 -12.70
C GLY A 307 1.73 10.43 -13.76
N THR A 308 2.23 9.22 -13.71
CA THR A 308 1.87 8.12 -14.62
C THR A 308 1.44 6.84 -13.93
N GLN A 309 1.75 6.71 -12.63
CA GLN A 309 1.35 5.60 -11.75
C GLN A 309 1.30 6.08 -10.30
N ALA A 310 0.37 6.98 -9.97
CA ALA A 310 0.18 7.46 -8.59
C ALA A 310 -0.16 6.27 -7.68
N LEU A 311 0.54 6.13 -6.54
CA LEU A 311 0.54 4.89 -5.79
C LEU A 311 0.12 5.07 -4.32
N ALA A 312 0.99 5.56 -3.45
CA ALA A 312 0.73 5.68 -2.04
C ALA A 312 0.35 7.12 -1.64
N LEU A 313 -0.46 7.24 -0.60
CA LEU A 313 -0.92 8.51 -0.01
C LEU A 313 -0.50 8.60 1.46
N GLU A 314 -0.17 9.80 1.91
CA GLU A 314 -0.02 10.13 3.34
C GLU A 314 -0.58 11.52 3.60
N HIS A 315 -1.47 11.67 4.58
CA HIS A 315 -2.11 12.93 4.93
C HIS A 315 -1.45 13.56 6.15
N ASP A 316 -1.00 14.77 6.01
CA ASP A 316 -0.57 15.65 7.09
C ASP A 316 -1.76 16.49 7.54
N GLU A 317 -2.53 15.99 8.49
CA GLU A 317 -3.74 16.63 9.03
C GLU A 317 -3.44 18.02 9.62
N ASP A 318 -2.26 18.21 10.24
CA ASP A 318 -1.89 19.48 10.87
C ASP A 318 -1.76 20.62 9.84
N ARG A 319 -1.32 20.27 8.62
CA ARG A 319 -1.10 21.23 7.54
C ARG A 319 -2.08 21.09 6.40
N ASP A 320 -2.94 20.08 6.45
CA ASP A 320 -3.89 19.74 5.42
C ASP A 320 -3.21 19.60 4.05
N LEU A 321 -2.21 18.72 4.03
CA LEU A 321 -1.44 18.34 2.85
C LEU A 321 -1.47 16.85 2.63
N VAL A 322 -1.68 16.43 1.39
CA VAL A 322 -1.54 15.02 1.03
C VAL A 322 -0.29 14.83 0.17
N TYR A 323 0.56 13.91 0.58
CA TYR A 323 1.73 13.50 -0.18
C TYR A 323 1.40 12.28 -1.01
N VAL A 324 1.68 12.34 -2.30
CA VAL A 324 1.32 11.29 -3.25
C VAL A 324 2.54 10.83 -4.01
N THR A 325 2.91 9.56 -3.86
CA THR A 325 4.02 8.98 -4.63
C THR A 325 3.58 8.64 -6.05
N ASP A 326 4.47 8.84 -7.02
CA ASP A 326 4.28 8.33 -8.39
C ASP A 326 5.39 7.35 -8.77
N PHE A 327 5.02 6.08 -8.85
CA PHE A 327 5.94 5.01 -9.18
C PHE A 327 6.50 5.15 -10.60
N GLY A 328 5.72 5.69 -11.52
CA GLY A 328 6.12 5.80 -12.92
C GLY A 328 7.18 6.86 -13.19
N THR A 329 7.12 8.01 -12.51
CA THR A 329 8.04 9.13 -12.73
C THR A 329 9.07 9.30 -11.61
N GLY A 330 8.83 8.72 -10.43
CA GLY A 330 9.67 8.93 -9.24
C GLY A 330 9.51 10.30 -8.61
N LYS A 331 8.32 10.87 -8.74
CA LYS A 331 7.96 12.13 -8.10
C LYS A 331 7.05 11.90 -6.91
N VAL A 332 7.01 12.89 -6.03
CA VAL A 332 6.04 12.99 -4.94
C VAL A 332 5.28 14.30 -5.12
N ALA A 333 3.97 14.22 -5.33
CA ALA A 333 3.13 15.40 -5.33
C ALA A 333 2.92 15.89 -3.90
N VAL A 334 2.86 17.21 -3.76
CA VAL A 334 2.31 17.88 -2.58
C VAL A 334 0.95 18.42 -3.00
N PHE A 335 -0.09 17.82 -2.47
CA PHE A 335 -1.47 18.15 -2.77
C PHE A 335 -2.03 18.97 -1.60
N ASP A 336 -2.68 20.05 -1.90
CA ASP A 336 -3.37 20.93 -0.95
C ASP A 336 -4.81 20.47 -0.77
N GLY A 337 -5.17 19.93 0.42
CA GLY A 337 -6.51 19.44 0.71
C GLY A 337 -7.57 20.54 0.64
N ARG A 338 -7.24 21.77 1.04
CA ARG A 338 -8.19 22.91 1.00
C ARG A 338 -8.59 23.34 -0.40
N ALA A 339 -7.70 23.15 -1.37
CA ALA A 339 -7.90 23.59 -2.74
C ALA A 339 -8.16 22.44 -3.73
N ASP A 340 -7.92 21.22 -3.30
CA ASP A 340 -7.90 20.03 -4.15
C ASP A 340 -6.97 20.18 -5.36
N GLU A 341 -5.76 20.63 -5.13
CA GLU A 341 -4.80 20.88 -6.19
C GLU A 341 -3.39 20.44 -5.82
N VAL A 342 -2.63 19.99 -6.82
CA VAL A 342 -1.19 19.77 -6.67
C VAL A 342 -0.50 21.14 -6.67
N ILE A 343 0.09 21.50 -5.52
CA ILE A 343 0.78 22.77 -5.33
C ILE A 343 2.29 22.70 -5.52
N GLY A 344 2.82 21.49 -5.67
CA GLY A 344 4.24 21.26 -5.94
C GLY A 344 4.60 19.80 -6.08
N GLU A 345 5.83 19.56 -6.51
CA GLU A 345 6.37 18.23 -6.70
C GLU A 345 7.79 18.16 -6.11
N VAL A 346 8.13 17.03 -5.50
CA VAL A 346 9.49 16.69 -5.08
C VAL A 346 10.00 15.59 -5.99
N GLU A 347 11.12 15.81 -6.65
CA GLU A 347 11.74 14.80 -7.52
C GLU A 347 12.69 13.93 -6.73
N MET A 348 12.53 12.63 -6.88
CA MET A 348 13.48 11.62 -6.44
C MET A 348 14.56 11.38 -7.53
N ASN A 349 15.53 10.56 -7.22
CA ASN A 349 16.59 10.24 -8.18
C ASN A 349 16.14 9.22 -9.25
N GLY A 350 15.00 9.48 -9.88
CA GLY A 350 14.39 8.68 -10.95
C GLY A 350 13.16 7.89 -10.52
N ALA A 351 12.60 7.08 -11.41
CA ALA A 351 11.35 6.37 -11.24
C ALA A 351 11.37 5.34 -10.07
N ALA A 352 10.20 5.05 -9.53
CA ALA A 352 9.82 4.01 -8.58
C ALA A 352 9.57 4.46 -7.13
N ALA A 353 9.12 5.72 -6.92
CA ALA A 353 8.57 6.13 -5.61
C ALA A 353 7.40 5.23 -5.23
N ASN A 354 7.57 4.42 -4.16
CA ASN A 354 6.69 3.31 -3.87
C ASN A 354 5.76 3.57 -2.68
N ASP A 355 6.29 4.03 -1.57
CA ASP A 355 5.53 4.20 -0.33
C ASP A 355 5.98 5.45 0.43
N VAL A 356 5.11 5.97 1.29
CA VAL A 356 5.32 7.25 1.97
C VAL A 356 4.78 7.19 3.40
N THR A 357 5.45 7.89 4.33
CA THR A 357 4.95 8.07 5.69
C THR A 357 5.37 9.42 6.26
N LEU A 358 4.54 9.97 7.15
CA LEU A 358 4.79 11.22 7.86
C LEU A 358 5.45 10.94 9.20
N LEU A 359 6.57 11.60 9.46
CA LEU A 359 7.28 11.52 10.73
C LEU A 359 6.76 12.59 11.70
N LYS A 360 6.92 12.35 13.01
CA LYS A 360 6.45 13.27 14.06
C LYS A 360 7.08 14.66 14.03
N ASP A 361 8.20 14.84 13.33
CA ASP A 361 8.83 16.15 13.13
C ASP A 361 8.25 16.92 11.92
N GLY A 362 7.21 16.38 11.29
CA GLY A 362 6.59 16.91 10.08
C GLY A 362 7.41 16.67 8.81
N SER A 363 8.45 15.85 8.88
CA SER A 363 9.15 15.39 7.69
C SER A 363 8.40 14.23 7.02
N VAL A 364 8.48 14.18 5.72
CA VAL A 364 7.95 13.10 4.89
C VAL A 364 9.09 12.15 4.53
N LEU A 365 8.85 10.87 4.66
CA LEU A 365 9.79 9.82 4.26
C LEU A 365 9.18 8.99 3.15
N VAL A 366 9.94 8.81 2.08
CA VAL A 366 9.51 8.06 0.88
C VAL A 366 10.49 6.94 0.59
N LEU A 367 9.95 5.76 0.30
CA LEU A 367 10.71 4.64 -0.22
C LEU A 367 10.71 4.68 -1.75
N ASP A 368 11.91 4.66 -2.34
CA ASP A 368 12.11 4.51 -3.76
C ASP A 368 12.66 3.12 -4.06
N LYS A 369 12.06 2.42 -5.01
CA LYS A 369 12.50 1.08 -5.45
C LYS A 369 13.52 1.13 -6.57
N LYS A 370 13.93 2.30 -7.01
CA LYS A 370 14.99 2.41 -8.00
C LYS A 370 16.33 2.02 -7.39
N ASP A 371 17.04 1.17 -8.11
CA ASP A 371 18.39 0.78 -7.75
C ASP A 371 19.32 1.99 -7.76
N CYS A 372 20.04 2.21 -6.67
CA CYS A 372 21.20 3.10 -6.62
C CYS A 372 22.42 2.46 -7.29
N ASP A 373 23.41 3.26 -7.67
CA ASP A 373 24.69 2.74 -8.16
C ASP A 373 25.52 2.07 -7.07
N GLU A 374 25.25 2.39 -5.82
CA GLU A 374 25.90 1.80 -4.66
C GLU A 374 25.41 0.37 -4.43
N LYS A 375 26.32 -0.49 -4.04
CA LYS A 375 26.09 -1.90 -3.82
C LYS A 375 26.15 -2.24 -2.34
N VAL A 376 25.17 -2.99 -1.89
CA VAL A 376 25.15 -3.59 -0.54
C VAL A 376 25.72 -4.99 -0.65
N THR A 377 26.76 -5.26 0.11
CA THR A 377 27.26 -6.64 0.31
C THR A 377 26.51 -7.24 1.50
N LEU A 378 25.74 -8.26 1.24
CA LEU A 378 25.08 -8.99 2.32
C LEU A 378 26.10 -9.88 3.04
N PRO A 379 26.01 -9.99 4.37
CA PRO A 379 26.92 -10.81 5.15
C PRO A 379 26.65 -12.31 5.02
N TYR A 380 25.62 -12.70 4.30
CA TYR A 380 25.20 -14.09 4.14
C TYR A 380 24.53 -14.33 2.78
N VAL A 381 24.54 -15.58 2.32
CA VAL A 381 23.82 -16.03 1.11
C VAL A 381 23.06 -17.31 1.43
N LEU A 382 21.79 -17.37 1.06
CA LEU A 382 20.97 -18.56 1.11
C LEU A 382 21.24 -19.43 -0.14
N ASN A 383 21.61 -20.68 0.08
CA ASN A 383 21.65 -21.67 -0.98
C ASN A 383 20.24 -22.13 -1.34
N GLY A 384 19.74 -21.74 -2.48
CA GLY A 384 18.38 -22.06 -2.94
C GLY A 384 18.12 -23.56 -3.15
N THR A 385 19.17 -24.40 -3.21
CA THR A 385 19.05 -25.85 -3.37
C THR A 385 19.06 -26.60 -2.05
N THR A 386 19.96 -26.22 -1.11
CA THR A 386 20.13 -26.92 0.16
C THR A 386 19.40 -26.26 1.33
N GLY A 387 19.09 -24.98 1.24
CA GLY A 387 18.53 -24.17 2.33
C GLY A 387 19.59 -23.72 3.35
N GLU A 388 20.87 -23.97 3.08
CA GLU A 388 21.95 -23.56 3.97
C GLU A 388 22.29 -22.09 3.79
N ILE A 389 22.61 -21.43 4.89
CA ILE A 389 23.12 -20.06 4.90
C ILE A 389 24.64 -20.11 5.01
N THR A 390 25.33 -19.46 4.07
CA THR A 390 26.79 -19.32 4.07
C THR A 390 27.19 -17.89 4.38
N THR A 391 28.16 -17.70 5.25
CA THR A 391 28.66 -16.38 5.63
C THR A 391 29.55 -15.76 4.54
N ALA A 392 29.70 -14.42 4.57
CA ALA A 392 30.41 -13.66 3.52
C ALA A 392 31.89 -14.06 3.32
N SER A 393 32.55 -14.64 4.33
CA SER A 393 33.94 -15.09 4.27
C SER A 393 34.14 -16.37 3.44
N GLU A 394 33.07 -17.10 3.15
CA GLU A 394 33.10 -18.43 2.51
C GLU A 394 32.58 -18.38 1.07
N TYR A 395 32.37 -17.20 0.52
CA TYR A 395 31.79 -17.05 -0.79
C TYR A 395 32.67 -17.62 -1.91
N THR A 396 32.35 -18.80 -2.26
CA THR A 396 32.51 -19.33 -3.60
C THR A 396 31.11 -19.38 -4.24
N THR A 397 31.04 -19.26 -5.55
CA THR A 397 29.78 -19.32 -6.33
C THR A 397 28.83 -20.41 -5.80
N LEU A 398 27.77 -20.01 -5.10
CA LEU A 398 26.69 -20.91 -4.72
C LEU A 398 25.67 -21.01 -5.85
N PRO A 399 25.20 -22.21 -6.23
CA PRO A 399 24.17 -22.34 -7.27
C PRO A 399 22.83 -21.79 -6.79
N GLY A 400 22.30 -20.86 -7.55
CA GLY A 400 20.93 -20.34 -7.42
C GLY A 400 20.03 -20.81 -8.56
N LYS A 401 18.75 -20.47 -8.52
CA LYS A 401 17.82 -20.72 -9.63
C LYS A 401 17.18 -19.41 -10.08
N ASP A 402 17.10 -19.21 -11.39
CA ASP A 402 16.35 -18.08 -11.97
C ASP A 402 14.84 -18.29 -11.89
N ARG A 403 14.07 -17.30 -12.40
CA ARG A 403 12.61 -17.37 -12.43
C ARG A 403 12.06 -18.56 -13.23
N GLN A 404 12.85 -19.11 -14.14
CA GLN A 404 12.52 -20.24 -14.98
C GLN A 404 12.92 -21.59 -14.34
N GLY A 405 13.62 -21.53 -13.19
CA GLY A 405 14.08 -22.72 -12.47
C GLY A 405 15.43 -23.27 -12.97
N ASN A 406 16.15 -22.52 -13.82
CA ASN A 406 17.47 -22.90 -14.29
C ASN A 406 18.52 -22.62 -13.22
N ASP A 407 19.56 -23.44 -13.15
CA ASP A 407 20.69 -23.20 -12.26
C ASP A 407 21.49 -21.98 -12.74
N VAL A 408 21.58 -20.97 -11.90
CA VAL A 408 22.43 -19.80 -12.12
C VAL A 408 23.47 -19.74 -11.02
N PRO A 409 24.73 -19.41 -11.35
CA PRO A 409 25.75 -19.24 -10.32
C PRO A 409 25.35 -18.08 -9.42
N ALA A 410 25.06 -18.35 -8.17
CA ALA A 410 24.91 -17.33 -7.16
C ALA A 410 26.29 -16.74 -6.89
N SER A 411 26.63 -15.69 -7.60
CA SER A 411 27.74 -14.83 -7.19
C SER A 411 27.42 -14.18 -5.85
N VAL A 412 28.43 -13.89 -5.05
CA VAL A 412 28.32 -12.93 -3.92
C VAL A 412 27.61 -11.70 -4.46
N GLN A 413 26.35 -11.54 -4.08
CA GLN A 413 25.57 -10.54 -4.77
C GLN A 413 25.81 -9.22 -4.07
N GLN A 414 26.57 -8.41 -4.75
CA GLN A 414 26.46 -6.99 -4.51
C GLN A 414 25.09 -6.59 -5.04
N LEU A 415 24.11 -6.56 -4.16
CA LEU A 415 22.78 -6.08 -4.49
C LEU A 415 22.81 -4.57 -4.57
N LYS A 416 22.17 -4.02 -5.57
CA LYS A 416 21.93 -2.60 -5.60
C LYS A 416 20.92 -2.25 -4.52
N ALA A 417 21.26 -1.28 -3.68
CA ALA A 417 20.33 -0.72 -2.72
C ALA A 417 19.28 0.11 -3.43
N ASN A 418 18.11 0.24 -2.82
CA ASN A 418 17.13 1.24 -3.19
C ASN A 418 17.40 2.54 -2.41
N SER A 419 16.63 3.60 -2.65
CA SER A 419 16.79 4.90 -1.98
C SER A 419 15.71 5.16 -0.96
N ILE A 420 16.06 5.92 0.08
CA ILE A 420 15.11 6.54 1.01
C ILE A 420 15.24 8.05 0.89
N LEU A 421 14.13 8.73 0.66
CA LEU A 421 14.09 10.19 0.65
C LEU A 421 13.41 10.69 1.93
N LYS A 422 14.05 11.63 2.63
CA LYS A 422 13.42 12.39 3.72
C LYS A 422 13.42 13.87 3.35
N PHE A 423 12.26 14.51 3.40
CA PHE A 423 12.13 15.94 3.09
C PHE A 423 11.08 16.60 3.99
N LYS A 424 11.08 17.94 3.99
CA LYS A 424 10.08 18.75 4.67
C LYS A 424 9.65 19.88 3.76
N VAL A 425 8.36 20.15 3.70
CA VAL A 425 7.78 21.22 2.88
C VAL A 425 7.57 22.46 3.73
N GLY A 426 8.05 23.60 3.25
CA GLY A 426 7.65 24.93 3.76
C GLY A 426 6.47 25.47 2.97
N LEU A 427 5.53 26.16 3.61
CA LEU A 427 4.36 26.76 3.01
C LEU A 427 4.34 28.27 3.20
N LYS A 428 3.81 28.96 2.19
CA LYS A 428 3.31 30.34 2.32
C LYS A 428 1.84 30.40 1.91
N ASP A 429 1.11 31.26 2.57
CA ASP A 429 -0.31 31.44 2.32
C ASP A 429 -0.64 32.33 1.11
N THR A 430 0.34 32.80 0.33
CA THR A 430 0.08 33.57 -0.92
C THR A 430 1.26 33.51 -1.90
N ASP A 431 0.88 33.38 -3.18
CA ASP A 431 1.60 33.63 -4.43
C ASP A 431 3.07 33.15 -4.62
N VAL A 432 3.26 32.17 -5.45
CA VAL A 432 4.18 32.02 -6.60
C VAL A 432 4.50 30.53 -6.88
N SER A 433 4.44 30.11 -8.12
CA SER A 433 4.79 28.77 -8.62
C SER A 433 6.21 28.34 -8.19
N ALA A 434 6.30 27.23 -7.48
CA ALA A 434 7.59 26.64 -7.14
C ALA A 434 8.09 25.70 -8.23
N ALA A 435 9.36 25.83 -8.60
CA ALA A 435 10.02 24.85 -9.47
C ALA A 435 10.34 23.58 -8.69
N PRO A 436 10.40 22.39 -9.34
CA PRO A 436 10.78 21.14 -8.71
C PRO A 436 12.13 21.24 -8.00
N VAL A 437 12.23 20.58 -6.85
CA VAL A 437 13.47 20.55 -6.07
C VAL A 437 14.33 19.39 -6.53
N GLY A 438 15.45 19.67 -7.20
CA GLY A 438 16.46 18.66 -7.52
C GLY A 438 17.29 18.32 -6.28
N ILE A 439 17.52 17.03 -6.03
CA ILE A 439 18.18 16.53 -4.83
C ILE A 439 19.47 15.79 -5.20
N THR A 440 20.53 16.07 -4.42
CA THR A 440 21.81 15.35 -4.57
C THR A 440 21.87 14.21 -3.54
N PRO A 441 22.12 12.94 -3.97
CA PRO A 441 22.25 11.82 -3.05
C PRO A 441 23.44 11.97 -2.08
N THR A 442 23.25 11.52 -0.85
CA THR A 442 24.35 11.31 0.12
C THR A 442 24.42 9.82 0.48
N SER A 443 25.65 9.27 0.54
CA SER A 443 25.87 7.88 0.90
C SER A 443 25.66 7.63 2.40
N LEU A 444 25.12 6.46 2.75
CA LEU A 444 25.13 5.91 4.10
C LEU A 444 26.29 4.93 4.27
N ASP A 445 26.85 4.94 5.47
CA ASP A 445 27.85 3.97 5.87
C ASP A 445 27.11 2.69 6.38
N PHE A 446 27.23 1.60 5.63
CA PHE A 446 26.68 0.28 5.96
C PHE A 446 27.70 -0.59 6.75
N ALA A 447 28.81 -0.02 7.19
CA ALA A 447 29.79 -0.77 7.97
C ALA A 447 29.18 -1.25 9.29
N GLY A 448 28.90 -2.53 9.37
CA GLY A 448 28.59 -3.23 10.59
C GLY A 448 27.13 -3.58 10.85
N TYR A 449 26.47 -4.36 9.98
CA TYR A 449 25.30 -5.13 10.41
C TYR A 449 25.74 -6.17 11.42
N PRO A 450 25.18 -6.21 12.64
CA PRO A 450 25.42 -7.32 13.53
C PRO A 450 24.87 -8.61 12.86
N PRO A 451 25.58 -9.74 12.93
CA PRO A 451 25.06 -10.99 12.44
C PRO A 451 23.78 -11.34 13.20
N VAL A 452 22.76 -11.78 12.49
CA VAL A 452 21.55 -12.33 13.09
C VAL A 452 21.97 -13.61 13.82
N THR A 453 22.11 -13.54 15.13
CA THR A 453 22.32 -14.70 15.97
C THR A 453 20.98 -15.13 16.53
N GLY A 454 20.53 -16.29 16.13
CA GLY A 454 19.49 -17.04 16.81
C GLY A 454 18.33 -17.46 15.93
N VAL A 455 18.41 -18.65 15.45
CA VAL A 455 17.28 -19.55 15.16
C VAL A 455 16.95 -20.28 16.45
#